data_606dd6223517b0dc02804fbb65a40aa1
#
_entry.id   606dd6223517b0dc02804fbb65a40aa1
#
_cell.length_a   1.000
_cell.length_b   1.000
_cell.length_c   1.000
_cell.angle_alpha   90.00
_cell.angle_beta   90.00
_cell.angle_gamma   90.00
#
_symmetry.space_group_name_H-M   'P 1'
#
loop_
_entity.id
_entity.type
_entity.pdbx_description
1 polymer ?
#
loop_
_entity_poly.entity_id
_entity_poly.type
_entity_poly.pdbx_seq_one_letter_code
_entity_poly.pdbx_strand_id
1 'polypeptide(L)'
;MCFNISIITSKNIIEKQLETKFSADYYFEPKKHISAFTNPEIPVITSDNKTIIQSCYWGLVPEWIEDIQKANVIRKMTYNARCETLKEKPSFRDSIKNKKCLIIADGFYEWQSMPTGKICHFIRRPEETIFTFAGIWSDWLDKSTGEYLKSVSIITQSANEMMS
;
A
#
# COMPACT_ATOMS: atom_id res chain seq x y z
N MET A 1 -1.37 5.59 -11.64
CA MET A 1 -0.74 4.55 -10.75
C MET A 1 -0.07 5.29 -9.59
N CYS A 2 -0.37 4.88 -8.36
CA CYS A 2 0.14 5.55 -7.17
C CYS A 2 1.49 4.96 -6.73
N PHE A 3 2.53 5.77 -6.67
CA PHE A 3 3.86 5.38 -6.18
C PHE A 3 4.36 6.24 -5.03
N ASN A 4 3.64 7.30 -4.70
CA ASN A 4 4.06 8.27 -3.69
C ASN A 4 2.85 8.70 -2.88
N ILE A 5 2.91 8.48 -1.56
CA ILE A 5 1.85 8.85 -0.61
C ILE A 5 2.37 9.77 0.48
N SER A 6 1.46 10.36 1.23
CA SER A 6 1.71 11.18 2.40
C SER A 6 0.90 10.65 3.58
N ILE A 7 1.50 10.60 4.76
CA ILE A 7 0.84 10.29 6.02
C ILE A 7 1.41 11.22 7.08
N ILE A 8 0.83 12.40 7.26
CA ILE A 8 1.28 13.42 8.23
C ILE A 8 0.41 13.46 9.49
N THR A 9 -0.75 12.81 9.46
CA THR A 9 -1.66 12.72 10.61
C THR A 9 -1.00 11.91 11.73
N SER A 10 -1.11 12.40 12.95
CA SER A 10 -0.55 11.74 14.13
C SER A 10 -1.24 10.41 14.44
N LYS A 11 -0.50 9.50 15.07
CA LYS A 11 -0.97 8.17 15.50
C LYS A 11 -2.32 8.22 16.21
N ASN A 12 -2.46 9.09 17.20
CA ASN A 12 -3.67 9.18 18.03
C ASN A 12 -4.91 9.61 17.22
N ILE A 13 -4.74 10.50 16.22
CA ILE A 13 -5.82 10.94 15.35
C ILE A 13 -6.24 9.80 14.43
N ILE A 14 -5.28 9.09 13.83
CA ILE A 14 -5.54 7.92 12.97
C ILE A 14 -6.34 6.87 13.75
N GLU A 15 -5.88 6.50 14.95
CA GLU A 15 -6.56 5.51 15.81
C GLU A 15 -7.99 5.92 16.14
N LYS A 16 -8.21 7.20 16.43
CA LYS A 16 -9.54 7.72 16.73
C LYS A 16 -10.47 7.73 15.50
N GLN A 17 -9.97 8.16 14.34
CA GLN A 17 -10.78 8.25 13.12
C GLN A 17 -11.17 6.87 12.56
N LEU A 18 -10.28 5.87 12.70
CA LEU A 18 -10.52 4.53 12.17
C LEU A 18 -11.03 3.54 13.23
N GLU A 19 -11.19 3.99 14.48
CA GLU A 19 -11.59 3.13 15.62
C GLU A 19 -10.71 1.87 15.75
N THR A 20 -9.40 2.04 15.54
CA THR A 20 -8.39 0.98 15.51
C THR A 20 -7.21 1.35 16.40
N LYS A 21 -6.27 0.41 16.60
CA LYS A 21 -5.02 0.64 17.33
C LYS A 21 -3.83 0.24 16.48
N PHE A 22 -2.74 0.99 16.59
CA PHE A 22 -1.47 0.53 16.03
C PHE A 22 -0.97 -0.68 16.82
N SER A 23 -0.39 -1.64 16.10
CA SER A 23 0.32 -2.76 16.69
C SER A 23 1.44 -2.24 17.62
N ALA A 24 1.66 -2.92 18.75
CA ALA A 24 2.61 -2.47 19.77
C ALA A 24 4.07 -2.46 19.27
N ASP A 25 4.37 -3.31 18.31
CA ASP A 25 5.67 -3.45 17.67
C ASP A 25 5.88 -2.51 16.46
N TYR A 26 4.84 -1.75 16.06
CA TYR A 26 4.92 -0.81 14.96
C TYR A 26 5.34 0.60 15.43
N TYR A 27 6.58 0.96 15.15
CA TYR A 27 7.06 2.33 15.33
C TYR A 27 6.63 3.20 14.15
N PHE A 28 5.51 3.92 14.32
CA PHE A 28 4.94 4.80 13.30
C PHE A 28 5.44 6.23 13.45
N GLU A 29 6.00 6.78 12.39
CA GLU A 29 6.34 8.20 12.25
C GLU A 29 5.57 8.84 11.09
N PRO A 30 4.90 10.00 11.30
CA PRO A 30 4.32 10.78 10.22
C PRO A 30 5.37 11.19 9.18
N LYS A 31 5.07 11.00 7.90
CA LYS A 31 5.97 11.37 6.78
C LYS A 31 5.19 12.04 5.67
N LYS A 32 5.67 13.23 5.24
CA LYS A 32 5.07 14.00 4.15
C LYS A 32 5.22 13.30 2.79
N HIS A 33 6.28 12.52 2.60
CA HIS A 33 6.54 11.81 1.36
C HIS A 33 7.08 10.40 1.64
N ILE A 34 6.35 9.41 1.16
CA ILE A 34 6.71 7.99 1.21
C ILE A 34 6.68 7.47 -0.22
N SER A 35 7.83 7.06 -0.74
CA SER A 35 7.95 6.52 -2.08
C SER A 35 7.98 5.00 -2.07
N ALA A 36 7.15 4.36 -2.91
CA ALA A 36 7.15 2.90 -3.08
C ALA A 36 8.54 2.35 -3.48
N PHE A 37 9.31 3.14 -4.23
CA PHE A 37 10.63 2.73 -4.72
C PHE A 37 11.69 2.55 -3.63
N THR A 38 11.44 3.05 -2.42
CA THR A 38 12.32 2.81 -1.26
C THR A 38 11.96 1.55 -0.50
N ASN A 39 10.99 0.77 -0.98
CA ASN A 39 10.43 -0.42 -0.32
C ASN A 39 10.00 -0.17 1.14
N PRO A 40 9.21 0.88 1.39
CA PRO A 40 8.86 1.28 2.73
C PRO A 40 7.88 0.31 3.38
N GLU A 41 7.86 0.35 4.69
CA GLU A 41 6.74 -0.13 5.49
C GLU A 41 5.70 0.97 5.63
N ILE A 42 4.42 0.63 5.49
CA ILE A 42 3.29 1.55 5.54
C ILE A 42 2.18 1.00 6.45
N PRO A 43 1.35 1.88 7.06
CA PRO A 43 0.28 1.46 7.96
C PRO A 43 -0.91 0.88 7.19
N VAL A 44 -1.31 -0.33 7.58
CA VAL A 44 -2.34 -1.13 6.91
C VAL A 44 -3.26 -1.81 7.92
N ILE A 45 -4.56 -1.84 7.60
CA ILE A 45 -5.54 -2.68 8.27
C ILE A 45 -5.85 -3.86 7.35
N THR A 46 -5.55 -5.07 7.78
CA THR A 46 -5.73 -6.29 7.00
C THR A 46 -7.01 -7.02 7.36
N SER A 47 -7.55 -7.79 6.42
CA SER A 47 -8.83 -8.51 6.62
C SER A 47 -8.78 -9.59 7.70
N ASP A 48 -7.60 -10.08 8.06
CA ASP A 48 -7.40 -11.05 9.16
C ASP A 48 -7.41 -10.39 10.55
N ASN A 49 -7.08 -9.09 10.65
CA ASN A 49 -7.13 -8.33 11.90
C ASN A 49 -7.62 -6.90 11.68
N LYS A 50 -8.92 -6.69 11.71
CA LYS A 50 -9.59 -5.43 11.38
C LYS A 50 -9.47 -4.34 12.46
N THR A 51 -9.00 -4.68 13.64
CA THR A 51 -8.89 -3.75 14.79
C THR A 51 -7.48 -3.23 15.02
N ILE A 52 -6.50 -3.77 14.29
CA ILE A 52 -5.08 -3.43 14.44
C ILE A 52 -4.51 -2.86 13.15
N ILE A 53 -3.84 -1.73 13.26
CA ILE A 53 -3.01 -1.15 12.18
C ILE A 53 -1.63 -1.80 12.27
N GLN A 54 -1.26 -2.51 11.23
CA GLN A 54 0.01 -3.25 11.12
C GLN A 54 0.98 -2.54 10.18
N SER A 55 2.26 -2.78 10.38
CA SER A 55 3.31 -2.43 9.43
C SER A 55 3.34 -3.48 8.30
N CYS A 56 3.20 -3.04 7.05
CA CYS A 56 3.31 -3.93 5.89
C CYS A 56 4.24 -3.32 4.84
N TYR A 57 5.05 -4.14 4.23
CA TYR A 57 5.90 -3.69 3.12
C TYR A 57 5.08 -3.33 1.88
N TRP A 58 5.36 -2.18 1.30
CA TRP A 58 4.75 -1.81 0.02
C TRP A 58 5.49 -2.50 -1.14
N GLY A 59 4.73 -3.30 -1.91
CA GLY A 59 5.20 -4.23 -2.92
C GLY A 59 4.91 -5.67 -2.51
N LEU A 60 3.79 -6.22 -3.01
CA LEU A 60 3.25 -7.52 -2.63
C LEU A 60 4.18 -8.66 -3.07
N VAL A 61 4.51 -9.55 -2.14
CA VAL A 61 5.22 -10.80 -2.43
C VAL A 61 4.20 -11.95 -2.38
N PRO A 62 3.90 -12.61 -3.51
CA PRO A 62 3.02 -13.77 -3.51
C PRO A 62 3.59 -14.94 -2.70
N GLU A 63 2.73 -15.72 -2.05
CA GLU A 63 3.14 -16.85 -1.19
C GLU A 63 3.93 -17.93 -1.91
N TRP A 64 3.76 -18.09 -3.22
CA TRP A 64 4.45 -19.07 -4.04
C TRP A 64 5.89 -18.70 -4.42
N ILE A 65 6.37 -17.51 -4.05
CA ILE A 65 7.76 -17.09 -4.27
C ILE A 65 8.69 -17.96 -3.41
N GLU A 66 9.75 -18.46 -3.99
CA GLU A 66 10.59 -19.51 -3.40
C GLU A 66 11.66 -18.94 -2.46
N ASP A 67 12.23 -17.78 -2.79
CA ASP A 67 13.39 -17.22 -2.09
C ASP A 67 13.36 -15.69 -2.02
N ILE A 68 14.20 -15.12 -1.16
CA ILE A 68 14.26 -13.68 -0.89
C ILE A 68 14.74 -12.88 -2.10
N GLN A 69 15.58 -13.43 -2.97
CA GLN A 69 16.06 -12.75 -4.17
C GLN A 69 14.91 -12.53 -5.15
N LYS A 70 14.10 -13.57 -5.40
CA LYS A 70 12.88 -13.46 -6.22
C LYS A 70 11.83 -12.55 -5.56
N ALA A 71 11.70 -12.60 -4.22
CA ALA A 71 10.82 -11.71 -3.47
C ALA A 71 11.20 -10.24 -3.69
N ASN A 72 12.47 -9.89 -3.59
CA ASN A 72 12.97 -8.54 -3.81
C ASN A 72 12.79 -8.05 -5.26
N VAL A 73 12.81 -8.95 -6.24
CA VAL A 73 12.53 -8.60 -7.64
C VAL A 73 11.05 -8.33 -7.84
N ILE A 74 10.16 -9.24 -7.38
CA ILE A 74 8.73 -9.12 -7.64
C ILE A 74 8.11 -7.92 -6.92
N ARG A 75 8.57 -7.56 -5.72
CA ARG A 75 8.11 -6.38 -4.96
C ARG A 75 8.15 -5.11 -5.79
N LYS A 76 9.19 -4.93 -6.61
CA LYS A 76 9.36 -3.74 -7.46
C LYS A 76 8.34 -3.67 -8.60
N MET A 77 7.63 -4.74 -8.88
CA MET A 77 6.63 -4.84 -9.95
C MET A 77 5.19 -4.90 -9.41
N THR A 78 5.02 -4.94 -8.09
CA THR A 78 3.73 -5.20 -7.43
C THR A 78 3.30 -4.10 -6.45
N TYR A 79 3.82 -2.89 -6.60
CA TYR A 79 3.36 -1.74 -5.81
C TYR A 79 1.88 -1.41 -6.06
N ASN A 80 1.42 -1.63 -7.30
CA ASN A 80 0.05 -1.40 -7.73
C ASN A 80 -0.53 -2.65 -8.39
N ALA A 81 -1.78 -2.95 -8.09
CA ALA A 81 -2.56 -4.02 -8.70
C ALA A 81 -3.72 -3.38 -9.48
N ARG A 82 -3.70 -3.49 -10.81
CA ARG A 82 -4.77 -2.93 -11.64
C ARG A 82 -6.05 -3.73 -11.47
N CYS A 83 -7.13 -3.05 -11.15
CA CYS A 83 -8.45 -3.64 -10.91
C CYS A 83 -8.93 -4.46 -12.12
N GLU A 84 -8.60 -4.02 -13.35
CA GLU A 84 -9.00 -4.66 -14.60
C GLU A 84 -8.40 -6.06 -14.78
N THR A 85 -7.20 -6.30 -14.24
CA THR A 85 -6.47 -7.58 -14.40
C THR A 85 -6.16 -8.29 -13.08
N LEU A 86 -6.67 -7.76 -11.98
CA LEU A 86 -6.38 -8.21 -10.62
C LEU A 86 -6.70 -9.70 -10.39
N LYS A 87 -7.80 -10.19 -10.99
CA LYS A 87 -8.23 -11.60 -10.86
C LYS A 87 -7.46 -12.57 -11.75
N GLU A 88 -6.74 -12.07 -12.75
CA GLU A 88 -6.03 -12.86 -13.75
C GLU A 88 -4.53 -12.99 -13.45
N LYS A 89 -3.93 -11.91 -12.96
CA LYS A 89 -2.48 -11.85 -12.71
C LYS A 89 -2.06 -12.84 -11.60
N PRO A 90 -1.08 -13.72 -11.85
CA PRO A 90 -0.61 -14.69 -10.86
C PRO A 90 -0.19 -14.05 -9.53
N SER A 91 0.39 -12.85 -9.59
CA SER A 91 0.82 -12.13 -8.39
C SER A 91 -0.32 -11.70 -7.47
N PHE A 92 -1.56 -11.57 -7.96
CA PHE A 92 -2.66 -10.94 -7.23
C PHE A 92 -3.90 -11.83 -7.08
N ARG A 93 -4.13 -12.76 -8.02
CA ARG A 93 -5.38 -13.54 -8.12
C ARG A 93 -5.74 -14.34 -6.87
N ASP A 94 -4.75 -14.74 -6.07
CA ASP A 94 -5.01 -15.50 -4.85
C ASP A 94 -5.28 -14.56 -3.67
N SER A 95 -4.54 -13.46 -3.55
CA SER A 95 -4.76 -12.45 -2.51
C SER A 95 -6.13 -11.78 -2.62
N ILE A 96 -6.62 -11.48 -3.83
CA ILE A 96 -7.92 -10.80 -3.99
C ILE A 96 -9.11 -11.61 -3.49
N LYS A 97 -8.99 -12.92 -3.40
CA LYS A 97 -10.07 -13.79 -2.90
C LYS A 97 -10.37 -13.49 -1.42
N ASN A 98 -9.34 -13.47 -0.56
CA ASN A 98 -9.49 -13.46 0.89
C ASN A 98 -8.63 -12.42 1.62
N LYS A 99 -7.59 -11.86 0.97
CA LYS A 99 -6.58 -11.00 1.60
C LYS A 99 -6.72 -9.55 1.16
N LYS A 100 -7.83 -8.92 1.51
CA LYS A 100 -8.09 -7.50 1.26
C LYS A 100 -7.57 -6.65 2.42
N CYS A 101 -7.19 -5.42 2.13
CA CYS A 101 -6.71 -4.49 3.16
C CYS A 101 -7.10 -3.04 2.85
N LEU A 102 -6.94 -2.20 3.86
CA LEU A 102 -7.05 -0.75 3.78
C LEU A 102 -5.69 -0.15 4.08
N ILE A 103 -5.14 0.60 3.13
CA ILE A 103 -3.85 1.28 3.25
C ILE A 103 -4.10 2.73 3.61
N ILE A 104 -3.59 3.19 4.75
CA ILE A 104 -3.87 4.51 5.31
C ILE A 104 -3.02 5.58 4.64
N ALA A 105 -3.62 6.73 4.31
CA ALA A 105 -2.92 7.89 3.77
C ALA A 105 -3.69 9.19 4.05
N ASP A 106 -2.98 10.34 4.02
CA ASP A 106 -3.56 11.69 4.01
C ASP A 106 -3.70 12.22 2.59
N GLY A 107 -2.86 11.77 1.68
CA GLY A 107 -2.82 12.19 0.29
C GLY A 107 -1.84 11.37 -0.54
N PHE A 108 -1.77 11.68 -1.80
CA PHE A 108 -0.84 11.06 -2.73
C PHE A 108 -0.38 12.04 -3.79
N TYR A 109 0.74 11.72 -4.43
CA TYR A 109 1.32 12.53 -5.49
C TYR A 109 1.15 11.86 -6.84
N GLU A 110 0.66 12.62 -7.82
CA GLU A 110 0.56 12.20 -9.21
C GLU A 110 1.19 13.23 -10.14
N TRP A 111 1.71 12.77 -11.26
CA TRP A 111 2.38 13.60 -12.25
C TRP A 111 1.55 13.70 -13.53
N GLN A 112 1.07 14.89 -13.80
CA GLN A 112 0.41 15.20 -15.07
C GLN A 112 1.45 15.48 -16.15
N SER A 113 1.33 14.81 -17.28
CA SER A 113 2.20 15.05 -18.45
C SER A 113 1.69 16.27 -19.23
N MET A 114 2.54 17.25 -19.43
CA MET A 114 2.29 18.45 -20.21
C MET A 114 3.28 18.52 -21.39
N PRO A 115 3.00 19.28 -22.47
CA PRO A 115 3.95 19.46 -23.57
C PRO A 115 5.32 20.00 -23.13
N THR A 116 5.35 20.79 -22.04
CA THR A 116 6.54 21.43 -21.50
C THR A 116 7.22 20.64 -20.37
N GLY A 117 6.70 19.45 -19.99
CA GLY A 117 7.24 18.64 -18.92
C GLY A 117 6.18 17.96 -18.05
N LYS A 118 6.54 17.61 -16.81
CA LYS A 118 5.63 16.99 -15.87
C LYS A 118 5.35 17.92 -14.68
N ILE A 119 4.08 18.07 -14.33
CA ILE A 119 3.64 18.80 -13.14
C ILE A 119 3.24 17.80 -12.05
N CYS A 120 3.81 17.96 -10.86
CA CYS A 120 3.46 17.16 -9.70
C CYS A 120 2.25 17.77 -9.00
N HIS A 121 1.20 16.98 -8.80
CA HIS A 121 0.02 17.34 -8.04
C HIS A 121 -0.02 16.56 -6.74
N PHE A 122 -0.25 17.27 -5.62
CA PHE A 122 -0.58 16.63 -4.35
C PHE A 122 -2.10 16.57 -4.20
N ILE A 123 -2.63 15.37 -4.15
CA ILE A 123 -4.07 15.09 -4.11
C ILE A 123 -4.44 14.62 -2.73
N ARG A 124 -5.41 15.32 -2.11
CA ARG A 124 -5.93 15.01 -0.77
C ARG A 124 -7.43 15.32 -0.69
N ARG A 125 -8.08 14.88 0.36
CA ARG A 125 -9.46 15.24 0.63
C ARG A 125 -9.57 16.71 1.02
N PRO A 126 -10.67 17.40 0.67
CA PRO A 126 -10.88 18.82 1.02
C PRO A 126 -10.82 19.07 2.54
N GLU A 127 -11.34 18.15 3.34
CA GLU A 127 -11.39 18.23 4.80
C GLU A 127 -10.03 17.93 5.48
N GLU A 128 -8.97 17.72 4.71
CA GLU A 128 -7.63 17.35 5.22
C GLU A 128 -7.64 16.11 6.15
N THR A 129 -8.62 15.23 5.96
CA THR A 129 -8.78 14.01 6.73
C THR A 129 -8.07 12.85 6.07
N ILE A 130 -7.66 11.86 6.88
CA ILE A 130 -7.14 10.61 6.35
C ILE A 130 -8.19 9.90 5.50
N PHE A 131 -7.73 9.12 4.55
CA PHE A 131 -8.52 8.17 3.79
C PHE A 131 -7.76 6.85 3.66
N THR A 132 -8.39 5.85 3.09
CA THR A 132 -7.76 4.57 2.85
C THR A 132 -7.81 4.20 1.38
N PHE A 133 -6.69 3.71 0.84
CA PHE A 133 -6.70 3.01 -0.42
C PHE A 133 -7.20 1.58 -0.22
N ALA A 134 -8.00 1.10 -1.16
CA ALA A 134 -8.24 -0.33 -1.28
C ALA A 134 -6.95 -1.04 -1.68
N GLY A 135 -6.66 -2.14 -1.02
CA GLY A 135 -5.47 -2.94 -1.29
C GLY A 135 -5.71 -4.43 -1.13
N ILE A 136 -4.70 -5.18 -1.51
CA ILE A 136 -4.58 -6.61 -1.23
C ILE A 136 -3.26 -6.86 -0.51
N TRP A 137 -3.22 -7.89 0.29
CA TRP A 137 -2.05 -8.25 1.07
C TRP A 137 -1.66 -9.72 0.89
N SER A 138 -0.44 -10.04 1.27
CA SER A 138 0.10 -11.39 1.28
C SER A 138 1.01 -11.57 2.49
N ASP A 139 1.10 -12.79 2.98
CA ASP A 139 1.93 -13.21 4.08
C ASP A 139 2.93 -14.25 3.56
N TRP A 140 4.07 -13.78 3.10
CA TRP A 140 5.10 -14.63 2.50
C TRP A 140 6.07 -15.13 3.56
N LEU A 141 6.30 -16.47 3.57
CA LEU A 141 7.26 -17.12 4.47
C LEU A 141 8.64 -17.18 3.83
N ASP A 142 9.62 -16.52 4.43
CA ASP A 142 11.03 -16.75 4.12
C ASP A 142 11.47 -18.09 4.73
N LYS A 143 11.60 -19.09 3.88
CA LYS A 143 11.99 -20.45 4.30
C LYS A 143 13.41 -20.55 4.85
N SER A 144 14.26 -19.57 4.57
CA SER A 144 15.65 -19.54 5.06
C SER A 144 15.75 -19.05 6.50
N THR A 145 14.85 -18.14 6.92
CA THR A 145 14.82 -17.56 8.27
C THR A 145 13.65 -18.08 9.11
N GLY A 146 12.59 -18.58 8.49
CA GLY A 146 11.33 -18.94 9.14
C GLY A 146 10.45 -17.72 9.46
N GLU A 147 10.81 -16.53 9.00
CA GLU A 147 10.07 -15.29 9.26
C GLU A 147 9.00 -15.03 8.19
N TYR A 148 7.87 -14.48 8.61
CA TYR A 148 6.81 -14.01 7.73
C TYR A 148 7.03 -12.55 7.35
N LEU A 149 6.92 -12.26 6.05
CA LEU A 149 6.94 -10.91 5.49
C LEU A 149 5.54 -10.56 4.99
N LYS A 150 4.86 -9.66 5.70
CA LYS A 150 3.56 -9.14 5.31
C LYS A 150 3.73 -7.98 4.33
N SER A 151 3.10 -8.07 3.17
CA SER A 151 3.27 -7.13 2.06
C SER A 151 1.95 -6.79 1.37
N VAL A 152 1.89 -5.62 0.72
CA VAL A 152 0.65 -5.09 0.14
C VAL A 152 0.85 -4.49 -1.26
N SER A 153 -0.24 -4.49 -2.04
CA SER A 153 -0.40 -3.70 -3.26
C SER A 153 -1.58 -2.76 -3.14
N ILE A 154 -1.45 -1.54 -3.63
CA ILE A 154 -2.58 -0.63 -3.81
C ILE A 154 -3.38 -1.08 -5.03
N ILE A 155 -4.71 -1.20 -4.91
CA ILE A 155 -5.57 -1.43 -6.07
C ILE A 155 -5.75 -0.10 -6.79
N THR A 156 -5.44 -0.10 -8.08
CA THR A 156 -5.59 1.06 -8.97
C THR A 156 -6.53 0.75 -10.12
N GLN A 157 -7.14 1.78 -10.67
CA GLN A 157 -7.95 1.71 -11.88
C GLN A 157 -7.46 2.76 -12.89
N SER A 158 -7.99 2.71 -14.11
CA SER A 158 -7.75 3.74 -15.10
C SER A 158 -8.11 5.12 -14.57
N ALA A 159 -7.34 6.15 -14.95
CA ALA A 159 -7.63 7.53 -14.57
C ALA A 159 -9.03 7.92 -15.08
N ASN A 160 -9.79 8.63 -14.25
CA ASN A 160 -11.01 9.30 -14.66
C ASN A 160 -10.68 10.66 -15.28
N GLU A 161 -11.70 11.41 -15.78
CA GLU A 161 -11.49 12.71 -16.43
C GLU A 161 -10.76 13.75 -15.55
N MET A 162 -10.93 13.68 -14.23
CA MET A 162 -10.26 14.58 -13.28
C MET A 162 -8.77 14.24 -13.10
N MET A 163 -8.39 12.99 -13.33
CA MET A 163 -7.04 12.44 -13.11
C MET A 163 -6.26 12.21 -14.41
N SER A 164 -6.86 12.50 -15.57
CA SER A 164 -6.26 12.31 -16.92
C SER A 164 -5.57 13.57 -17.44
#